data_6bfd6e1b4e3325fe1e7c67cbc909501e
#
_entry.id   6bfd6e1b4e3325fe1e7c67cbc909501e
#
_cell.length_a   1.000
_cell.length_b   1.000
_cell.length_c   1.000
_cell.angle_alpha   90.00
_cell.angle_beta   90.00
_cell.angle_gamma   90.00
#
_symmetry.space_group_name_H-M   'P 1'
#
loop_
_entity.id
_entity.type
_entity.pdbx_description
1 polymer ?
#
loop_
_entity_poly.entity_id
_entity_poly.type
_entity_poly.pdbx_seq_one_letter_code
_entity_poly.pdbx_strand_id
1 'polypeptide(L)'
;MLNHYNKTIALAASLLLVFSCNSSREPAYKDASLSSEARARDLVKRMTLEEKLGQLLCPLGWPMYEKISDTEVTISDAYRDFIQKQHGGMLWATFRADPWTRKTLETGLNPQLSAQAYNALQHYAMDSTRLGIPIILAEEAPHGHMAIGTTVFPTSIGLAATWDTALVEEVGAVIGSELTAQGGTIGYGPVIDLSREPRWSRVEETYGEDMFLTSEMASAMVRGTSGKGVISTLKHFVAYGIPEGGHNGSPSHIGPRDLEENVLPTFKAAIDNGALSVMTSYNTIDGIPTTCNKDLLTGVLRDRWNFQGFVVSDLESIDGIYGSHRVASSKQEAGEMAIEAGVDVDLGANCFSLLKESVESGRVSMKTVDQAVLRVLLRKFEAGLFDNPYLPEGSASDVRSAKNVEVAA
;
A
#
# COMPACT_ATOMS: atom_id res chain seq x y z
N MET A 1 25.60 78.35 -25.70
CA MET A 1 25.13 77.10 -26.37
C MET A 1 26.02 75.97 -25.95
N LEU A 2 25.75 75.36 -24.81
CA LEU A 2 26.42 74.17 -24.30
C LEU A 2 25.71 73.78 -22.96
N ASN A 3 24.57 73.09 -23.03
CA ASN A 3 23.97 72.52 -21.85
C ASN A 3 22.72 71.66 -22.16
N HIS A 4 22.73 70.84 -23.20
CA HIS A 4 21.59 69.94 -23.50
C HIS A 4 21.97 68.49 -23.89
N TYR A 5 23.21 68.03 -23.69
CA TYR A 5 23.64 66.69 -24.13
C TYR A 5 23.89 65.68 -23.00
N ASN A 6 23.69 66.03 -21.71
CA ASN A 6 24.05 65.13 -20.61
C ASN A 6 22.85 64.55 -19.81
N LYS A 7 21.61 64.64 -20.34
CA LYS A 7 20.42 64.03 -19.62
C LYS A 7 19.83 62.81 -20.34
N THR A 8 20.31 62.42 -21.50
CA THR A 8 19.73 61.33 -22.29
C THR A 8 20.48 59.99 -22.19
N ILE A 9 21.65 59.94 -21.54
CA ILE A 9 22.46 58.71 -21.39
C ILE A 9 22.21 58.02 -20.03
N ALA A 10 21.61 58.69 -19.05
CA ALA A 10 21.34 58.10 -17.73
C ALA A 10 20.06 57.28 -17.67
N LEU A 11 19.16 57.29 -18.68
CA LEU A 11 17.90 56.53 -18.67
C LEU A 11 17.91 55.23 -19.43
N ALA A 12 18.98 54.92 -20.16
CA ALA A 12 19.14 53.65 -20.93
C ALA A 12 19.88 52.58 -20.14
N ALA A 13 20.52 52.89 -19.02
CA ALA A 13 21.25 51.93 -18.20
C ALA A 13 20.42 51.28 -17.05
N SER A 14 19.18 51.70 -16.81
CA SER A 14 18.34 51.18 -15.73
C SER A 14 17.27 50.19 -16.17
N LEU A 15 17.20 49.84 -17.46
CA LEU A 15 16.22 48.87 -17.99
C LEU A 15 16.79 47.51 -18.35
N LEU A 16 18.04 47.21 -18.00
CA LEU A 16 18.73 45.96 -18.34
C LEU A 16 19.03 45.05 -17.13
N LEU A 17 18.39 45.28 -15.99
CA LEU A 17 18.65 44.48 -14.77
C LEU A 17 17.39 43.77 -14.20
N VAL A 18 16.38 43.49 -15.01
CA VAL A 18 15.20 42.72 -14.58
C VAL A 18 15.00 41.44 -15.48
N PHE A 19 16.03 41.00 -16.15
CA PHE A 19 16.12 39.59 -16.57
C PHE A 19 16.98 38.83 -15.56
N SER A 20 16.56 38.92 -14.29
CA SER A 20 17.09 38.03 -13.25
C SER A 20 16.57 36.64 -13.52
N CYS A 21 17.48 35.76 -13.79
CA CYS A 21 17.40 34.31 -13.82
C CYS A 21 16.18 33.77 -13.06
N ASN A 22 15.11 33.46 -13.76
CA ASN A 22 14.25 32.38 -13.37
C ASN A 22 15.02 31.08 -13.69
N SER A 23 16.12 30.83 -12.96
CA SER A 23 16.61 29.47 -12.81
C SER A 23 15.41 28.73 -12.23
N SER A 24 14.77 27.92 -13.03
CA SER A 24 13.72 27.01 -12.58
C SER A 24 14.34 26.12 -11.50
N ARG A 25 14.25 26.59 -10.25
CA ARG A 25 14.72 25.81 -9.10
C ARG A 25 14.01 24.48 -9.20
N GLU A 26 14.78 23.41 -9.18
CA GLU A 26 14.22 22.06 -9.21
C GLU A 26 13.10 21.93 -8.17
N PRO A 27 11.98 21.26 -8.50
CA PRO A 27 10.87 21.13 -7.57
C PRO A 27 11.34 20.54 -6.24
N ALA A 28 10.85 21.05 -5.11
CA ALA A 28 11.30 20.63 -3.79
C ALA A 28 11.09 19.13 -3.52
N TYR A 29 10.10 18.49 -4.14
CA TYR A 29 9.90 17.04 -3.99
C TYR A 29 11.04 16.20 -4.60
N LYS A 30 11.85 16.76 -5.50
CA LYS A 30 13.04 16.10 -6.09
C LYS A 30 14.31 16.32 -5.28
N ASP A 31 14.32 17.25 -4.36
CA ASP A 31 15.48 17.56 -3.52
C ASP A 31 15.63 16.53 -2.39
N ALA A 32 16.55 15.57 -2.56
CA ALA A 32 16.84 14.51 -1.59
C ALA A 32 17.38 15.01 -0.24
N SER A 33 17.79 16.28 -0.12
CA SER A 33 18.23 16.87 1.15
C SER A 33 17.07 17.26 2.08
N LEU A 34 15.84 17.33 1.54
CA LEU A 34 14.64 17.65 2.29
C LEU A 34 14.03 16.39 2.93
N SER A 35 13.29 16.57 4.03
CA SER A 35 12.56 15.47 4.66
C SER A 35 11.49 14.87 3.75
N SER A 36 11.21 13.58 3.90
CA SER A 36 10.16 12.87 3.15
C SER A 36 8.80 13.59 3.26
N GLU A 37 8.47 14.12 4.43
CA GLU A 37 7.23 14.88 4.64
C GLU A 37 7.20 16.19 3.85
N ALA A 38 8.29 16.96 3.85
CA ALA A 38 8.37 18.21 3.09
C ALA A 38 8.24 17.95 1.59
N ARG A 39 8.90 16.91 1.09
CA ARG A 39 8.83 16.46 -0.31
C ARG A 39 7.43 16.01 -0.70
N ALA A 40 6.80 15.17 0.12
CA ALA A 40 5.44 14.69 -0.13
C ALA A 40 4.42 15.84 -0.15
N ARG A 41 4.51 16.79 0.78
CA ARG A 41 3.65 17.98 0.81
C ARG A 41 3.84 18.91 -0.40
N ASP A 42 5.07 19.05 -0.91
CA ASP A 42 5.33 19.81 -2.13
C ASP A 42 4.73 19.10 -3.35
N LEU A 43 4.86 17.79 -3.44
CA LEU A 43 4.32 16.98 -4.54
C LEU A 43 2.79 17.05 -4.60
N VAL A 44 2.09 16.87 -3.47
CA VAL A 44 0.61 16.98 -3.38
C VAL A 44 0.10 18.31 -3.94
N LYS A 45 0.80 19.42 -3.68
CA LYS A 45 0.42 20.75 -4.19
C LYS A 45 0.56 20.90 -5.71
N ARG A 46 1.36 20.04 -6.35
CA ARG A 46 1.62 20.08 -7.81
C ARG A 46 0.71 19.16 -8.61
N MET A 47 0.05 18.23 -7.93
CA MET A 47 -0.82 17.23 -8.55
C MET A 47 -2.17 17.80 -8.94
N THR A 48 -2.68 17.38 -10.10
CA THR A 48 -4.10 17.56 -10.47
C THR A 48 -4.98 16.64 -9.64
N LEU A 49 -6.30 16.83 -9.69
CA LEU A 49 -7.23 15.95 -9.00
C LEU A 49 -7.15 14.52 -9.53
N GLU A 50 -7.06 14.35 -10.85
CA GLU A 50 -6.93 13.04 -11.50
C GLU A 50 -5.65 12.32 -11.06
N GLU A 51 -4.51 13.02 -11.02
CA GLU A 51 -3.26 12.47 -10.52
C GLU A 51 -3.36 12.06 -9.04
N LYS A 52 -4.07 12.83 -8.22
CA LYS A 52 -4.31 12.50 -6.82
C LYS A 52 -5.15 11.23 -6.67
N LEU A 53 -6.28 11.16 -7.36
CA LEU A 53 -7.16 9.99 -7.32
C LEU A 53 -6.44 8.74 -7.85
N GLY A 54 -5.65 8.86 -8.91
CA GLY A 54 -4.87 7.76 -9.46
C GLY A 54 -3.86 7.17 -8.47
N GLN A 55 -3.25 8.00 -7.61
CA GLN A 55 -2.33 7.50 -6.58
C GLN A 55 -3.02 6.70 -5.47
N LEU A 56 -4.33 6.75 -5.37
CA LEU A 56 -5.13 6.01 -4.41
C LEU A 56 -5.71 4.69 -4.98
N LEU A 57 -5.39 4.35 -6.24
CA LEU A 57 -5.82 3.12 -6.88
C LEU A 57 -4.76 2.02 -6.76
N CYS A 58 -5.21 0.80 -6.45
CA CYS A 58 -4.38 -0.39 -6.34
C CYS A 58 -5.05 -1.57 -7.07
N PRO A 59 -4.99 -1.64 -8.41
CA PRO A 59 -5.53 -2.77 -9.18
C PRO A 59 -4.65 -4.01 -9.08
N LEU A 60 -5.15 -5.11 -9.66
CA LEU A 60 -4.44 -6.37 -9.81
C LEU A 60 -3.17 -6.19 -10.65
N GLY A 61 -2.03 -6.64 -10.13
CA GLY A 61 -0.72 -6.40 -10.73
C GLY A 61 -0.28 -7.47 -11.76
N TRP A 62 -0.72 -8.73 -11.64
CA TRP A 62 -0.26 -9.79 -12.54
C TRP A 62 -0.68 -9.65 -14.01
N PRO A 63 -1.67 -8.83 -14.42
CA PRO A 63 -1.91 -8.50 -15.81
C PRO A 63 -1.01 -7.37 -16.36
N MET A 64 -0.21 -6.72 -15.51
CA MET A 64 0.51 -5.49 -15.85
C MET A 64 1.86 -5.76 -16.54
N TYR A 65 2.25 -7.02 -16.71
CA TYR A 65 3.44 -7.45 -17.45
C TYR A 65 3.13 -8.57 -18.43
N GLU A 66 4.02 -8.75 -19.39
CA GLU A 66 4.03 -9.87 -20.34
C GLU A 66 5.38 -10.57 -20.30
N LYS A 67 5.39 -11.87 -20.00
CA LYS A 67 6.57 -12.72 -20.10
C LYS A 67 6.79 -13.07 -21.57
N ILE A 68 7.87 -12.60 -22.16
CA ILE A 68 8.24 -12.86 -23.56
C ILE A 68 8.98 -14.17 -23.70
N SER A 69 9.90 -14.45 -22.75
CA SER A 69 10.69 -15.67 -22.71
C SER A 69 11.11 -16.00 -21.26
N ASP A 70 11.93 -17.00 -21.07
CA ASP A 70 12.49 -17.33 -19.75
C ASP A 70 13.56 -16.34 -19.27
N THR A 71 13.96 -15.39 -20.13
CA THR A 71 14.95 -14.35 -19.81
C THR A 71 14.48 -12.94 -20.12
N GLU A 72 13.26 -12.76 -20.61
CA GLU A 72 12.75 -11.46 -21.04
C GLU A 72 11.30 -11.24 -20.60
N VAL A 73 11.04 -10.07 -20.06
CA VAL A 73 9.71 -9.58 -19.64
C VAL A 73 9.53 -8.14 -20.07
N THR A 74 8.32 -7.75 -20.40
CA THR A 74 7.95 -6.38 -20.74
C THR A 74 6.68 -5.94 -20.01
N ILE A 75 6.39 -4.63 -20.04
CA ILE A 75 5.12 -4.10 -19.52
C ILE A 75 4.00 -4.33 -20.53
N SER A 76 2.79 -4.61 -20.02
CA SER A 76 1.61 -4.81 -20.83
C SER A 76 0.96 -3.48 -21.26
N ASP A 77 0.05 -3.54 -22.24
CA ASP A 77 -0.78 -2.38 -22.59
C ASP A 77 -1.72 -1.96 -21.44
N ALA A 78 -2.18 -2.92 -20.63
CA ALA A 78 -2.98 -2.62 -19.45
C ALA A 78 -2.20 -1.72 -18.46
N TYR A 79 -0.91 -1.96 -18.29
CA TYR A 79 -0.07 -1.10 -17.45
C TYR A 79 0.13 0.29 -18.06
N ARG A 80 0.37 0.37 -19.38
CA ARG A 80 0.48 1.66 -20.09
C ARG A 80 -0.78 2.49 -19.89
N ASP A 81 -1.94 1.88 -20.04
CA ASP A 81 -3.23 2.53 -19.83
C ASP A 81 -3.43 2.96 -18.36
N PHE A 82 -3.07 2.12 -17.40
CA PHE A 82 -3.14 2.44 -15.98
C PHE A 82 -2.31 3.69 -15.62
N ILE A 83 -1.08 3.76 -16.12
CA ILE A 83 -0.21 4.91 -15.88
C ILE A 83 -0.68 6.16 -16.63
N GLN A 84 -0.99 6.06 -17.92
CA GLN A 84 -1.28 7.22 -18.77
C GLN A 84 -2.68 7.79 -18.58
N LYS A 85 -3.68 6.92 -18.35
CA LYS A 85 -5.09 7.33 -18.29
C LYS A 85 -5.61 7.46 -16.86
N GLN A 86 -5.08 6.66 -15.93
CA GLN A 86 -5.55 6.64 -14.54
C GLN A 86 -4.54 7.23 -13.56
N HIS A 87 -3.32 7.56 -13.99
CA HIS A 87 -2.24 8.11 -13.15
C HIS A 87 -1.90 7.22 -11.95
N GLY A 88 -1.93 5.90 -12.14
CA GLY A 88 -1.88 4.89 -11.09
C GLY A 88 -0.63 4.94 -10.21
N GLY A 89 -0.82 4.66 -8.92
CA GLY A 89 0.24 4.78 -7.92
C GLY A 89 0.67 3.49 -7.27
N MET A 90 -0.14 2.43 -7.29
CA MET A 90 0.10 1.17 -6.59
C MET A 90 -0.40 -0.01 -7.41
N LEU A 91 0.26 -1.17 -7.28
CA LEU A 91 -0.20 -2.45 -7.81
C LEU A 91 -0.24 -3.49 -6.69
N TRP A 92 -1.17 -4.42 -6.77
CA TRP A 92 -1.26 -5.54 -5.84
C TRP A 92 -1.00 -6.88 -6.52
N ALA A 93 -0.23 -7.75 -5.81
CA ALA A 93 0.02 -9.14 -6.18
C ALA A 93 0.60 -9.30 -7.59
N THR A 94 1.52 -8.40 -7.96
CA THR A 94 2.11 -8.36 -9.30
C THR A 94 2.81 -9.68 -9.65
N PHE A 95 3.54 -10.25 -8.67
CA PHE A 95 4.31 -11.49 -8.87
C PHE A 95 3.62 -12.74 -8.33
N ARG A 96 2.42 -12.59 -7.78
CA ARG A 96 1.65 -13.71 -7.23
C ARG A 96 1.42 -14.78 -8.29
N ALA A 97 1.67 -16.04 -7.91
CA ALA A 97 1.50 -17.21 -8.77
C ALA A 97 0.83 -18.32 -7.98
N ASP A 98 -0.45 -18.54 -8.19
CA ASP A 98 -1.27 -19.55 -7.55
C ASP A 98 -2.45 -19.92 -8.46
N PRO A 99 -3.29 -20.92 -8.08
CA PRO A 99 -4.45 -21.30 -8.88
C PRO A 99 -5.45 -20.16 -9.15
N TRP A 100 -5.54 -19.17 -8.27
CA TRP A 100 -6.45 -18.03 -8.44
C TRP A 100 -5.98 -17.08 -9.54
N THR A 101 -4.68 -16.75 -9.57
CA THR A 101 -4.09 -15.90 -10.61
C THR A 101 -3.92 -16.63 -11.94
N ARG A 102 -3.97 -17.98 -11.92
CA ARG A 102 -3.68 -18.87 -13.06
C ARG A 102 -2.25 -18.70 -13.61
N LYS A 103 -1.36 -18.08 -12.85
CA LYS A 103 0.07 -18.03 -13.19
C LYS A 103 0.72 -19.37 -12.78
N THR A 104 1.49 -19.92 -13.69
CA THR A 104 2.22 -21.19 -13.55
C THR A 104 3.72 -20.95 -13.64
N LEU A 105 4.53 -22.01 -13.49
CA LEU A 105 5.98 -21.92 -13.73
C LEU A 105 6.32 -21.44 -15.16
N GLU A 106 5.44 -21.70 -16.10
CA GLU A 106 5.63 -21.28 -17.51
C GLU A 106 5.23 -19.81 -17.73
N THR A 107 4.11 -19.39 -17.14
CA THR A 107 3.48 -18.07 -17.40
C THR A 107 3.78 -17.01 -16.34
N GLY A 108 4.21 -17.42 -15.15
CA GLY A 108 4.65 -16.53 -14.09
C GLY A 108 6.14 -16.20 -14.18
N LEU A 109 6.61 -15.35 -13.29
CA LEU A 109 7.98 -14.85 -13.28
C LEU A 109 8.79 -15.54 -12.18
N ASN A 110 9.99 -16.01 -12.53
CA ASN A 110 10.99 -16.38 -11.54
C ASN A 110 11.55 -15.12 -10.84
N PRO A 111 12.33 -15.24 -9.76
CA PRO A 111 12.79 -14.07 -9.02
C PRO A 111 13.57 -13.04 -9.86
N GLN A 112 14.39 -13.51 -10.82
CA GLN A 112 15.17 -12.64 -11.70
C GLN A 112 14.28 -11.86 -12.67
N LEU A 113 13.30 -12.53 -13.27
CA LEU A 113 12.32 -11.88 -14.14
C LEU A 113 11.39 -10.95 -13.35
N SER A 114 11.05 -11.26 -12.10
CA SER A 114 10.29 -10.36 -11.23
C SER A 114 11.04 -9.04 -11.00
N ALA A 115 12.34 -9.10 -10.71
CA ALA A 115 13.17 -7.91 -10.56
C ALA A 115 13.28 -7.09 -11.86
N GLN A 116 13.38 -7.76 -13.03
CA GLN A 116 13.37 -7.09 -14.34
C GLN A 116 12.00 -6.44 -14.62
N ALA A 117 10.90 -7.13 -14.34
CA ALA A 117 9.55 -6.59 -14.49
C ALA A 117 9.35 -5.36 -13.60
N TYR A 118 9.76 -5.44 -12.33
CA TYR A 118 9.74 -4.28 -11.44
C TYR A 118 10.45 -3.07 -12.04
N ASN A 119 11.68 -3.24 -12.51
CA ASN A 119 12.43 -2.14 -13.13
C ASN A 119 11.74 -1.59 -14.37
N ALA A 120 11.17 -2.45 -15.23
CA ALA A 120 10.43 -2.01 -16.41
C ALA A 120 9.17 -1.21 -16.04
N LEU A 121 8.42 -1.64 -15.02
CA LEU A 121 7.26 -0.91 -14.47
C LEU A 121 7.68 0.46 -13.93
N GLN A 122 8.76 0.53 -13.14
CA GLN A 122 9.27 1.78 -12.58
C GLN A 122 9.74 2.75 -13.65
N HIS A 123 10.54 2.30 -14.63
CA HIS A 123 11.00 3.14 -15.73
C HIS A 123 9.80 3.77 -16.45
N TYR A 124 8.79 2.99 -16.80
CA TYR A 124 7.64 3.55 -17.50
C TYR A 124 6.86 4.55 -16.65
N ALA A 125 6.62 4.25 -15.37
CA ALA A 125 5.91 5.16 -14.47
C ALA A 125 6.63 6.50 -14.30
N MET A 126 7.96 6.47 -14.16
CA MET A 126 8.74 7.66 -13.90
C MET A 126 9.05 8.47 -15.16
N ASP A 127 9.40 7.80 -16.27
CA ASP A 127 9.86 8.47 -17.48
C ASP A 127 8.72 8.93 -18.39
N SER A 128 7.52 8.34 -18.24
CA SER A 128 6.39 8.59 -19.13
C SER A 128 5.29 9.47 -18.49
N THR A 129 5.52 10.01 -17.28
CA THR A 129 4.55 10.86 -16.59
C THR A 129 5.12 12.23 -16.22
N ARG A 130 4.25 13.22 -16.09
CA ARG A 130 4.62 14.62 -15.82
C ARG A 130 5.41 14.80 -14.52
N LEU A 131 5.06 14.05 -13.48
CA LEU A 131 5.64 14.19 -12.15
C LEU A 131 6.68 13.11 -11.82
N GLY A 132 6.79 12.06 -12.64
CA GLY A 132 7.73 10.98 -12.42
C GLY A 132 7.52 10.27 -11.08
N ILE A 133 6.25 10.00 -10.71
CA ILE A 133 5.93 9.35 -9.43
C ILE A 133 6.16 7.84 -9.58
N PRO A 134 7.04 7.23 -8.76
CA PRO A 134 7.30 5.80 -8.81
C PRO A 134 6.07 4.98 -8.43
N ILE A 135 5.90 3.80 -9.03
CA ILE A 135 4.90 2.82 -8.61
C ILE A 135 5.34 2.14 -7.31
N ILE A 136 4.39 1.76 -6.45
CA ILE A 136 4.66 0.96 -5.26
C ILE A 136 3.99 -0.41 -5.41
N LEU A 137 4.72 -1.49 -5.14
CA LEU A 137 4.19 -2.84 -5.21
C LEU A 137 3.79 -3.35 -3.82
N ALA A 138 2.54 -3.77 -3.69
CA ALA A 138 1.99 -4.45 -2.54
C ALA A 138 1.81 -5.94 -2.89
N GLU A 139 2.45 -6.82 -2.14
CA GLU A 139 2.46 -8.25 -2.43
C GLU A 139 1.89 -9.06 -1.28
N GLU A 140 1.28 -10.22 -1.56
CA GLU A 140 0.85 -11.15 -0.52
C GLU A 140 2.06 -11.81 0.14
N ALA A 141 2.19 -11.63 1.45
CA ALA A 141 3.33 -12.12 2.19
C ALA A 141 2.99 -12.61 3.62
N PRO A 142 1.90 -13.37 3.82
CA PRO A 142 1.49 -13.79 5.17
C PRO A 142 2.40 -14.87 5.77
N HIS A 143 2.98 -15.75 4.94
CA HIS A 143 3.88 -16.83 5.34
C HIS A 143 4.92 -17.16 4.25
N GLY A 144 5.45 -16.15 3.61
CA GLY A 144 6.34 -16.13 2.46
C GLY A 144 5.78 -15.20 1.39
N HIS A 145 6.63 -14.63 0.55
CA HIS A 145 6.18 -13.90 -0.63
C HIS A 145 5.51 -14.87 -1.60
N MET A 146 4.25 -14.67 -1.94
CA MET A 146 3.46 -15.59 -2.78
C MET A 146 3.84 -15.50 -4.26
N ALA A 147 5.14 -15.61 -4.56
CA ALA A 147 5.72 -15.58 -5.90
C ALA A 147 6.49 -16.86 -6.18
N ILE A 148 6.76 -17.14 -7.46
CA ILE A 148 7.51 -18.32 -7.87
C ILE A 148 8.94 -18.25 -7.34
N GLY A 149 9.42 -19.36 -6.77
CA GLY A 149 10.83 -19.52 -6.39
C GLY A 149 11.22 -18.89 -5.05
N THR A 150 10.26 -18.41 -4.26
CA THR A 150 10.47 -17.86 -2.92
C THR A 150 10.45 -18.95 -1.85
N THR A 151 10.88 -18.62 -0.64
CA THR A 151 10.79 -19.51 0.52
C THR A 151 9.37 -19.51 1.07
N VAL A 152 8.79 -20.67 1.30
CA VAL A 152 7.46 -20.85 1.89
C VAL A 152 7.63 -21.33 3.32
N PHE A 153 6.95 -20.68 4.23
CA PHE A 153 6.91 -21.00 5.65
C PHE A 153 5.57 -21.66 6.02
N PRO A 154 5.46 -22.30 7.19
CA PRO A 154 4.16 -22.72 7.70
C PRO A 154 3.18 -21.55 7.76
N THR A 155 1.88 -21.82 7.65
CA THR A 155 0.84 -20.80 7.86
C THR A 155 0.93 -20.25 9.28
N SER A 156 0.33 -19.07 9.52
CA SER A 156 0.49 -18.37 10.79
C SER A 156 0.06 -19.21 12.00
N ILE A 157 -0.95 -20.07 11.87
CA ILE A 157 -1.36 -20.97 12.96
C ILE A 157 -0.29 -22.02 13.28
N GLY A 158 0.46 -22.49 12.27
CA GLY A 158 1.62 -23.35 12.44
C GLY A 158 2.78 -22.63 13.11
N LEU A 159 3.04 -21.40 12.71
CA LEU A 159 4.05 -20.54 13.36
C LEU A 159 3.68 -20.25 14.82
N ALA A 160 2.41 -19.97 15.11
CA ALA A 160 1.93 -19.74 16.47
C ALA A 160 2.12 -20.95 17.39
N ALA A 161 2.00 -22.17 16.85
CA ALA A 161 2.21 -23.40 17.61
C ALA A 161 3.65 -23.59 18.10
N THR A 162 4.62 -22.85 17.57
CA THR A 162 6.02 -22.87 18.06
C THR A 162 6.18 -22.14 19.38
N TRP A 163 5.35 -21.14 19.70
CA TRP A 163 5.49 -20.24 20.84
C TRP A 163 6.83 -19.48 20.86
N ASP A 164 7.51 -19.41 19.70
CA ASP A 164 8.84 -18.83 19.55
C ASP A 164 8.78 -17.54 18.72
N THR A 165 8.74 -16.40 19.41
CA THR A 165 8.71 -15.09 18.77
C THR A 165 10.03 -14.73 18.08
N ALA A 166 11.16 -15.28 18.53
CA ALA A 166 12.46 -15.04 17.90
C ALA A 166 12.50 -15.73 16.52
N LEU A 167 12.02 -16.97 16.44
CA LEU A 167 11.86 -17.67 15.17
C LEU A 167 10.92 -16.90 14.21
N VAL A 168 9.77 -16.42 14.70
CA VAL A 168 8.82 -15.66 13.86
C VAL A 168 9.42 -14.34 13.36
N GLU A 169 10.24 -13.66 14.15
CA GLU A 169 10.98 -12.48 13.71
C GLU A 169 12.01 -12.81 12.61
N GLU A 170 12.71 -13.95 12.73
CA GLU A 170 13.63 -14.42 11.70
C GLU A 170 12.90 -14.81 10.40
N VAL A 171 11.76 -15.50 10.50
CA VAL A 171 10.86 -15.76 9.37
C VAL A 171 10.44 -14.45 8.69
N GLY A 172 10.01 -13.45 9.47
CA GLY A 172 9.67 -12.13 8.94
C GLY A 172 10.84 -11.46 8.21
N ALA A 173 12.06 -11.60 8.73
CA ALA A 173 13.25 -11.06 8.08
C ALA A 173 13.57 -11.75 6.74
N VAL A 174 13.36 -13.04 6.63
CA VAL A 174 13.51 -13.77 5.34
C VAL A 174 12.45 -13.31 4.35
N ILE A 175 11.17 -13.27 4.76
CA ILE A 175 10.06 -12.79 3.92
C ILE A 175 10.36 -11.38 3.40
N GLY A 176 10.75 -10.47 4.29
CA GLY A 176 11.06 -9.09 3.91
C GLY A 176 12.23 -9.00 2.92
N SER A 177 13.29 -9.78 3.14
CA SER A 177 14.44 -9.80 2.23
C SER A 177 14.08 -10.32 0.84
N GLU A 178 13.30 -11.39 0.73
CA GLU A 178 12.91 -11.96 -0.55
C GLU A 178 11.90 -11.08 -1.31
N LEU A 179 11.02 -10.38 -0.57
CA LEU A 179 10.06 -9.46 -1.13
C LEU A 179 10.76 -8.22 -1.71
N THR A 180 11.65 -7.59 -0.95
CA THR A 180 12.40 -6.40 -1.41
C THR A 180 13.36 -6.73 -2.54
N ALA A 181 13.96 -7.92 -2.56
CA ALA A 181 14.83 -8.40 -3.63
C ALA A 181 14.13 -8.46 -5.00
N GLN A 182 12.81 -8.52 -5.01
CA GLN A 182 11.96 -8.57 -6.21
C GLN A 182 11.19 -7.25 -6.43
N GLY A 183 11.39 -6.21 -5.59
CA GLY A 183 10.79 -4.89 -5.74
C GLY A 183 9.49 -4.67 -4.95
N GLY A 184 9.05 -5.65 -4.15
CA GLY A 184 7.94 -5.47 -3.25
C GLY A 184 8.30 -4.48 -2.14
N THR A 185 7.43 -3.51 -1.90
CA THR A 185 7.61 -2.48 -0.86
C THR A 185 6.64 -2.68 0.30
N ILE A 186 5.45 -3.20 0.00
CA ILE A 186 4.40 -3.47 0.97
C ILE A 186 4.14 -4.98 1.00
N GLY A 187 4.14 -5.56 2.20
CA GLY A 187 3.71 -6.94 2.43
C GLY A 187 2.31 -6.97 3.03
N TYR A 188 1.36 -7.65 2.39
CA TYR A 188 0.04 -7.90 2.97
C TYR A 188 0.13 -9.07 3.94
N GLY A 189 0.26 -8.71 5.19
CA GLY A 189 0.50 -9.55 6.36
C GLY A 189 1.19 -8.75 7.47
N PRO A 190 1.16 -9.27 8.70
CA PRO A 190 0.54 -10.52 9.16
C PRO A 190 -0.99 -10.48 9.22
N VAL A 191 -1.63 -11.68 9.18
CA VAL A 191 -3.06 -11.85 9.47
C VAL A 191 -3.24 -12.01 10.98
N ILE A 192 -3.85 -11.01 11.61
CA ILE A 192 -3.96 -10.90 13.07
C ILE A 192 -5.39 -10.94 13.57
N ASP A 193 -6.29 -11.45 12.74
CA ASP A 193 -7.65 -11.79 13.14
C ASP A 193 -7.64 -12.84 14.24
N LEU A 194 -8.48 -12.67 15.28
CA LEU A 194 -8.68 -13.71 16.27
C LEU A 194 -9.71 -14.72 15.76
N SER A 195 -9.28 -15.97 15.52
CA SER A 195 -10.13 -17.03 14.97
C SER A 195 -11.01 -17.68 16.03
N ARG A 196 -11.98 -16.96 16.55
CA ARG A 196 -12.92 -17.46 17.56
C ARG A 196 -14.10 -18.25 16.96
N GLU A 197 -14.28 -18.18 15.63
CA GLU A 197 -15.25 -18.98 14.89
C GLU A 197 -14.50 -20.07 14.08
N PRO A 198 -14.42 -21.32 14.58
CA PRO A 198 -13.59 -22.37 13.98
C PRO A 198 -14.09 -22.83 12.60
N ARG A 199 -15.32 -22.52 12.21
CA ARG A 199 -15.87 -22.83 10.87
C ARG A 199 -15.47 -21.80 9.80
N TRP A 200 -14.87 -20.69 10.23
CA TRP A 200 -14.40 -19.69 9.29
C TRP A 200 -13.28 -20.22 8.39
N SER A 201 -13.41 -20.02 7.07
CA SER A 201 -12.52 -20.62 6.07
C SER A 201 -11.07 -20.11 6.12
N ARG A 202 -10.77 -19.03 6.89
CA ARG A 202 -9.45 -18.39 6.95
C ARG A 202 -8.74 -18.58 8.31
N VAL A 203 -9.20 -19.51 9.13
CA VAL A 203 -8.60 -19.81 10.44
C VAL A 203 -7.09 -20.10 10.32
N GLU A 204 -6.66 -20.83 9.29
CA GLU A 204 -5.27 -21.20 9.08
C GLU A 204 -4.33 -20.02 8.83
N GLU A 205 -4.87 -18.90 8.32
CA GLU A 205 -4.07 -17.69 8.07
C GLU A 205 -3.70 -16.95 9.37
N THR A 206 -4.42 -17.24 10.47
CA THR A 206 -4.32 -16.51 11.76
C THR A 206 -3.33 -17.15 12.72
N TYR A 207 -2.92 -16.42 13.75
CA TYR A 207 -2.14 -16.97 14.88
C TYR A 207 -3.03 -17.67 15.93
N GLY A 208 -4.33 -17.83 15.69
CA GLY A 208 -5.27 -18.51 16.56
C GLY A 208 -6.26 -17.58 17.26
N GLU A 209 -6.80 -18.04 18.39
CA GLU A 209 -7.89 -17.35 19.12
C GLU A 209 -7.40 -16.49 20.30
N ASP A 210 -6.16 -16.69 20.74
CA ASP A 210 -5.59 -16.01 21.92
C ASP A 210 -5.02 -14.64 21.53
N MET A 211 -5.50 -13.60 22.21
CA MET A 211 -5.13 -12.20 21.94
C MET A 211 -3.64 -11.94 22.26
N PHE A 212 -3.13 -12.51 23.35
CA PHE A 212 -1.75 -12.26 23.77
C PHE A 212 -0.76 -12.94 22.81
N LEU A 213 -0.96 -14.22 22.53
CA LEU A 213 -0.14 -14.95 21.57
C LEU A 213 -0.14 -14.29 20.17
N THR A 214 -1.33 -13.92 19.69
CA THR A 214 -1.46 -13.20 18.40
C THR A 214 -0.69 -11.88 18.40
N SER A 215 -0.78 -11.10 19.50
CA SER A 215 -0.07 -9.84 19.63
C SER A 215 1.45 -10.01 19.58
N GLU A 216 1.99 -11.00 20.30
CA GLU A 216 3.43 -11.26 20.36
C GLU A 216 3.97 -11.77 19.02
N MET A 217 3.29 -12.73 18.40
CA MET A 217 3.69 -13.31 17.09
C MET A 217 3.59 -12.27 15.96
N ALA A 218 2.51 -11.50 15.94
CA ALA A 218 2.34 -10.42 14.96
C ALA A 218 3.41 -9.34 15.11
N SER A 219 3.70 -8.93 16.34
CA SER A 219 4.75 -7.95 16.62
C SER A 219 6.13 -8.43 16.16
N ALA A 220 6.46 -9.71 16.39
CA ALA A 220 7.69 -10.32 15.90
C ALA A 220 7.76 -10.34 14.37
N MET A 221 6.70 -10.76 13.69
CA MET A 221 6.61 -10.74 12.23
C MET A 221 6.81 -9.33 11.68
N VAL A 222 6.16 -8.32 12.27
CA VAL A 222 6.29 -6.91 11.86
C VAL A 222 7.73 -6.42 12.05
N ARG A 223 8.38 -6.71 13.18
CA ARG A 223 9.79 -6.31 13.37
C ARG A 223 10.69 -6.96 12.33
N GLY A 224 10.52 -8.24 12.05
CA GLY A 224 11.29 -8.97 11.05
C GLY A 224 11.15 -8.36 9.65
N THR A 225 9.94 -8.16 9.17
CA THR A 225 9.66 -7.61 7.84
C THR A 225 10.08 -6.14 7.73
N SER A 226 9.75 -5.31 8.73
CA SER A 226 10.10 -3.89 8.76
C SER A 226 11.61 -3.66 8.86
N GLY A 227 12.36 -4.53 9.54
CA GLY A 227 13.82 -4.52 9.58
C GLY A 227 14.47 -4.72 8.20
N LYS A 228 13.71 -5.12 7.19
CA LYS A 228 14.12 -5.25 5.78
C LYS A 228 13.53 -4.18 4.87
N GLY A 229 12.91 -3.14 5.43
CA GLY A 229 12.32 -2.03 4.67
C GLY A 229 10.92 -2.32 4.11
N VAL A 230 10.29 -3.42 4.47
CA VAL A 230 8.91 -3.74 4.05
C VAL A 230 7.90 -3.04 4.96
N ILE A 231 6.90 -2.43 4.36
CA ILE A 231 5.73 -1.91 5.07
C ILE A 231 4.77 -3.06 5.31
N SER A 232 4.66 -3.51 6.56
CA SER A 232 3.68 -4.53 6.95
C SER A 232 2.27 -3.97 6.93
N THR A 233 1.32 -4.72 6.37
CA THR A 233 -0.12 -4.40 6.36
C THR A 233 -0.86 -5.35 7.28
N LEU A 234 -1.29 -4.83 8.41
CA LEU A 234 -2.08 -5.60 9.38
C LEU A 234 -3.48 -5.88 8.83
N LYS A 235 -3.92 -7.13 8.88
CA LYS A 235 -5.22 -7.50 8.34
C LYS A 235 -5.92 -8.55 9.20
N HIS A 236 -7.25 -8.48 9.25
CA HIS A 236 -8.14 -7.50 8.61
C HIS A 236 -8.83 -6.66 9.70
N PHE A 237 -8.80 -5.36 9.58
CA PHE A 237 -9.32 -4.45 10.61
C PHE A 237 -10.82 -4.23 10.41
N VAL A 238 -11.75 -4.83 11.24
CA VAL A 238 -11.49 -5.54 12.49
C VAL A 238 -12.59 -6.58 12.78
N ALA A 239 -12.31 -7.51 13.67
CA ALA A 239 -13.25 -8.54 14.13
C ALA A 239 -13.72 -9.50 13.03
N TYR A 240 -12.90 -9.76 12.03
CA TYR A 240 -13.25 -10.58 10.88
C TYR A 240 -13.25 -12.08 11.19
N GLY A 241 -12.45 -12.54 12.17
CA GLY A 241 -12.32 -13.95 12.58
C GLY A 241 -13.48 -14.48 13.47
N ILE A 242 -14.60 -13.73 13.57
CA ILE A 242 -15.80 -14.10 14.31
C ILE A 242 -17.07 -13.92 13.46
N PRO A 243 -17.08 -14.34 12.19
CA PRO A 243 -18.21 -14.10 11.31
C PRO A 243 -19.41 -14.99 11.69
N GLU A 244 -20.62 -14.48 11.57
CA GLU A 244 -21.84 -15.21 11.83
C GLU A 244 -21.92 -16.48 10.98
N GLY A 245 -22.16 -17.63 11.62
CA GLY A 245 -22.27 -18.92 10.96
C GLY A 245 -20.99 -19.43 10.29
N GLY A 246 -19.83 -18.79 10.51
CA GLY A 246 -18.57 -19.12 9.86
C GLY A 246 -18.45 -18.63 8.41
N HIS A 247 -19.44 -17.91 7.90
CA HIS A 247 -19.43 -17.41 6.53
C HIS A 247 -18.51 -16.21 6.35
N ASN A 248 -17.59 -16.34 5.42
CA ASN A 248 -16.64 -15.27 5.11
C ASN A 248 -17.36 -13.97 4.72
N GLY A 249 -17.04 -12.87 5.40
CA GLY A 249 -17.65 -11.55 5.16
C GLY A 249 -19.03 -11.32 5.80
N SER A 250 -19.60 -12.31 6.52
CA SER A 250 -20.85 -12.09 7.25
C SER A 250 -20.65 -11.21 8.48
N PRO A 251 -21.76 -10.69 9.08
CA PRO A 251 -21.69 -9.81 10.25
C PRO A 251 -20.91 -10.43 11.41
N SER A 252 -20.20 -9.59 12.15
CA SER A 252 -19.53 -9.96 13.39
C SER A 252 -20.31 -9.37 14.55
N HIS A 253 -20.86 -10.24 15.40
CA HIS A 253 -21.60 -9.84 16.60
C HIS A 253 -20.64 -9.70 17.77
N ILE A 254 -20.14 -8.49 18.00
CA ILE A 254 -19.21 -8.18 19.08
C ILE A 254 -19.64 -6.90 19.80
N GLY A 255 -19.64 -6.95 21.12
CA GLY A 255 -19.92 -5.77 21.94
C GLY A 255 -18.69 -4.85 22.06
N PRO A 256 -18.89 -3.56 22.38
CA PRO A 256 -17.79 -2.59 22.49
C PRO A 256 -16.70 -3.03 23.47
N ARG A 257 -17.07 -3.64 24.60
CA ARG A 257 -16.13 -4.10 25.61
C ARG A 257 -15.20 -5.21 25.07
N ASP A 258 -15.77 -6.22 24.42
CA ASP A 258 -15.00 -7.34 23.88
C ASP A 258 -14.10 -6.88 22.74
N LEU A 259 -14.59 -5.96 21.90
CA LEU A 259 -13.79 -5.31 20.85
C LEU A 259 -12.56 -4.61 21.44
N GLU A 260 -12.75 -3.82 22.51
CA GLU A 260 -11.69 -3.05 23.17
C GLU A 260 -10.70 -3.92 23.96
N GLU A 261 -11.20 -4.94 24.66
CA GLU A 261 -10.35 -5.75 25.55
C GLU A 261 -9.60 -6.86 24.83
N ASN A 262 -10.14 -7.38 23.73
CA ASN A 262 -9.60 -8.57 23.09
C ASN A 262 -9.15 -8.38 21.65
N VAL A 263 -9.87 -7.61 20.82
CA VAL A 263 -9.60 -7.58 19.38
C VAL A 263 -8.69 -6.41 18.99
N LEU A 264 -8.98 -5.20 19.44
CA LEU A 264 -8.18 -4.02 19.13
C LEU A 264 -6.73 -4.09 19.66
N PRO A 265 -6.43 -4.73 20.82
CA PRO A 265 -5.06 -4.82 21.31
C PRO A 265 -4.09 -5.53 20.37
N THR A 266 -4.52 -6.51 19.56
CA THR A 266 -3.65 -7.20 18.59
C THR A 266 -3.11 -6.24 17.54
N PHE A 267 -3.99 -5.38 17.00
CA PHE A 267 -3.62 -4.34 16.04
C PHE A 267 -2.73 -3.27 16.68
N LYS A 268 -3.10 -2.83 17.90
CA LYS A 268 -2.31 -1.81 18.61
C LYS A 268 -0.90 -2.27 18.88
N ALA A 269 -0.71 -3.52 19.34
CA ALA A 269 0.61 -4.09 19.60
C ALA A 269 1.46 -4.11 18.31
N ALA A 270 0.91 -4.55 17.20
CA ALA A 270 1.63 -4.61 15.92
C ALA A 270 1.94 -3.20 15.35
N ILE A 271 1.04 -2.22 15.52
CA ILE A 271 1.29 -0.81 15.16
C ILE A 271 2.45 -0.25 15.99
N ASP A 272 2.47 -0.50 17.29
CA ASP A 272 3.53 -0.03 18.19
C ASP A 272 4.89 -0.69 17.88
N ASN A 273 4.89 -1.82 17.18
CA ASN A 273 6.09 -2.49 16.68
C ASN A 273 6.46 -2.14 15.22
N GLY A 274 5.82 -1.12 14.63
CA GLY A 274 6.28 -0.51 13.38
C GLY A 274 5.45 -0.80 12.14
N ALA A 275 4.27 -1.40 12.25
CA ALA A 275 3.37 -1.55 11.11
C ALA A 275 2.87 -0.18 10.62
N LEU A 276 2.93 0.05 9.31
CA LEU A 276 2.60 1.33 8.67
C LEU A 276 1.47 1.20 7.64
N SER A 277 0.80 0.07 7.59
CA SER A 277 -0.41 -0.12 6.79
C SER A 277 -1.42 -1.00 7.56
N VAL A 278 -2.69 -0.71 7.37
CA VAL A 278 -3.82 -1.49 7.90
C VAL A 278 -4.80 -1.74 6.78
N MET A 279 -5.26 -2.98 6.65
CA MET A 279 -6.29 -3.36 5.68
C MET A 279 -7.63 -3.51 6.37
N THR A 280 -8.70 -2.95 5.79
CA THR A 280 -10.08 -3.15 6.28
C THR A 280 -10.53 -4.59 6.09
N SER A 281 -11.70 -4.94 6.59
CA SER A 281 -12.25 -6.29 6.46
C SER A 281 -13.61 -6.30 5.73
N TYR A 282 -14.09 -7.49 5.35
CA TYR A 282 -15.35 -7.63 4.60
C TYR A 282 -16.61 -7.63 5.46
N ASN A 283 -16.50 -7.83 6.77
CA ASN A 283 -17.65 -7.94 7.67
C ASN A 283 -18.26 -6.59 8.05
N THR A 284 -19.42 -6.66 8.67
CA THR A 284 -20.02 -5.54 9.38
C THR A 284 -19.89 -5.73 10.89
N ILE A 285 -19.83 -4.63 11.62
CA ILE A 285 -20.03 -4.58 13.08
C ILE A 285 -21.26 -3.73 13.34
N ASP A 286 -22.25 -4.29 14.03
CA ASP A 286 -23.53 -3.60 14.29
C ASP A 286 -24.17 -2.99 13.02
N GLY A 287 -24.13 -3.73 11.91
CA GLY A 287 -24.70 -3.33 10.62
C GLY A 287 -23.85 -2.32 9.81
N ILE A 288 -22.73 -1.83 10.35
CA ILE A 288 -21.84 -0.90 9.64
C ILE A 288 -20.68 -1.69 9.01
N PRO A 289 -20.51 -1.68 7.68
CA PRO A 289 -19.32 -2.27 7.03
C PRO A 289 -18.05 -1.64 7.58
N THR A 290 -17.07 -2.48 7.96
CA THR A 290 -15.80 -1.99 8.52
C THR A 290 -15.07 -1.04 7.59
N THR A 291 -15.18 -1.25 6.27
CA THR A 291 -14.56 -0.42 5.23
C THR A 291 -15.13 1.02 5.18
N CYS A 292 -16.30 1.28 5.75
CA CYS A 292 -16.84 2.64 5.90
C CYS A 292 -17.15 3.02 7.35
N ASN A 293 -16.58 2.28 8.31
CA ASN A 293 -16.78 2.56 9.75
C ASN A 293 -15.82 3.67 10.23
N LYS A 294 -16.32 4.90 10.24
CA LYS A 294 -15.54 6.08 10.63
C LYS A 294 -15.05 6.04 12.07
N ASP A 295 -15.83 5.48 12.99
CA ASP A 295 -15.45 5.40 14.41
C ASP A 295 -14.22 4.50 14.58
N LEU A 296 -14.10 3.45 13.77
CA LEU A 296 -12.92 2.58 13.75
C LEU A 296 -11.75 3.20 12.98
N LEU A 297 -11.97 3.59 11.73
CA LEU A 297 -10.88 4.00 10.83
C LEU A 297 -10.32 5.39 11.16
N THR A 298 -11.17 6.31 11.62
CA THR A 298 -10.74 7.63 12.07
C THR A 298 -10.66 7.69 13.59
N GLY A 299 -11.74 7.36 14.30
CA GLY A 299 -11.80 7.50 15.75
C GLY A 299 -10.77 6.65 16.50
N VAL A 300 -10.65 5.36 16.14
CA VAL A 300 -9.66 4.48 16.79
C VAL A 300 -8.26 4.68 16.20
N LEU A 301 -8.09 4.48 14.87
CA LEU A 301 -6.75 4.49 14.29
C LEU A 301 -6.11 5.89 14.34
N ARG A 302 -6.84 6.93 13.97
CA ARG A 302 -6.26 8.28 13.85
C ARG A 302 -6.30 9.06 15.15
N ASP A 303 -7.50 9.24 15.71
CA ASP A 303 -7.67 10.17 16.83
C ASP A 303 -7.15 9.58 18.13
N ARG A 304 -7.38 8.28 18.39
CA ARG A 304 -6.96 7.64 19.64
C ARG A 304 -5.54 7.07 19.59
N TRP A 305 -5.17 6.38 18.49
CA TRP A 305 -3.86 5.71 18.39
C TRP A 305 -2.81 6.54 17.67
N ASN A 306 -3.19 7.66 17.06
CA ASN A 306 -2.30 8.51 16.26
C ASN A 306 -1.53 7.71 15.18
N PHE A 307 -2.21 6.76 14.55
CA PHE A 307 -1.62 5.91 13.50
C PHE A 307 -1.16 6.76 12.31
N GLN A 308 0.14 6.68 12.00
CA GLN A 308 0.76 7.50 10.95
C GLN A 308 0.82 6.82 9.58
N GLY A 309 0.47 5.54 9.49
CA GLY A 309 0.44 4.78 8.26
C GLY A 309 -0.77 5.11 7.37
N PHE A 310 -1.02 4.31 6.36
CA PHE A 310 -2.21 4.41 5.49
C PHE A 310 -3.15 3.22 5.71
N VAL A 311 -4.40 3.41 5.30
CA VAL A 311 -5.44 2.37 5.32
C VAL A 311 -5.76 1.97 3.89
N VAL A 312 -5.62 0.68 3.59
CA VAL A 312 -6.06 0.09 2.32
C VAL A 312 -7.35 -0.70 2.54
N SER A 313 -8.26 -0.66 1.58
CA SER A 313 -9.43 -1.55 1.60
C SER A 313 -9.01 -3.00 1.39
N ASP A 314 -9.80 -3.97 1.86
CA ASP A 314 -9.67 -5.33 1.33
C ASP A 314 -10.15 -5.37 -0.14
N LEU A 315 -9.80 -6.43 -0.87
CA LEU A 315 -10.09 -6.55 -2.30
C LEU A 315 -11.60 -6.35 -2.56
N GLU A 316 -11.92 -5.31 -3.35
CA GLU A 316 -13.30 -4.94 -3.69
C GLU A 316 -14.22 -4.64 -2.50
N SER A 317 -13.70 -4.50 -1.27
CA SER A 317 -14.56 -4.25 -0.09
C SER A 317 -15.24 -2.89 -0.13
N ILE A 318 -14.71 -1.90 -0.87
CA ILE A 318 -15.41 -0.63 -1.12
C ILE A 318 -16.65 -0.86 -1.98
N ASP A 319 -16.52 -1.62 -3.10
CA ASP A 319 -17.68 -2.01 -3.91
C ASP A 319 -18.68 -2.83 -3.09
N GLY A 320 -18.18 -3.63 -2.13
CA GLY A 320 -19.01 -4.39 -1.19
C GLY A 320 -19.99 -3.54 -0.38
N ILE A 321 -19.66 -2.27 -0.09
CA ILE A 321 -20.58 -1.34 0.62
C ILE A 321 -21.87 -1.15 -0.20
N TYR A 322 -21.75 -1.06 -1.52
CA TYR A 322 -22.87 -1.01 -2.46
C TYR A 322 -23.43 -2.41 -2.77
N GLY A 323 -22.57 -3.33 -3.22
CA GLY A 323 -22.98 -4.60 -3.81
C GLY A 323 -23.45 -5.62 -2.78
N SER A 324 -22.65 -5.92 -1.76
CA SER A 324 -22.91 -6.97 -0.78
C SER A 324 -23.72 -6.47 0.41
N HIS A 325 -23.32 -5.36 1.02
CA HIS A 325 -23.95 -4.81 2.22
C HIS A 325 -25.14 -3.92 1.93
N ARG A 326 -25.26 -3.37 0.71
CA ARG A 326 -26.35 -2.50 0.25
C ARG A 326 -26.58 -1.28 1.14
N VAL A 327 -25.50 -0.73 1.69
CA VAL A 327 -25.52 0.48 2.51
C VAL A 327 -25.42 1.74 1.64
N ALA A 328 -24.68 1.67 0.54
CA ALA A 328 -24.63 2.72 -0.47
C ALA A 328 -25.59 2.44 -1.63
N SER A 329 -26.02 3.48 -2.34
CA SER A 329 -26.90 3.39 -3.53
C SER A 329 -26.13 3.24 -4.84
N SER A 330 -24.82 3.48 -4.84
CA SER A 330 -23.93 3.38 -6.00
C SER A 330 -22.49 3.11 -5.60
N LYS A 331 -21.65 2.68 -6.57
CA LYS A 331 -20.19 2.56 -6.38
C LYS A 331 -19.53 3.91 -6.03
N GLN A 332 -20.01 4.99 -6.61
CA GLN A 332 -19.53 6.34 -6.31
C GLN A 332 -19.79 6.69 -4.85
N GLU A 333 -21.02 6.50 -4.35
CA GLU A 333 -21.37 6.74 -2.95
C GLU A 333 -20.58 5.82 -2.02
N ALA A 334 -20.35 4.55 -2.38
CA ALA A 334 -19.50 3.64 -1.63
C ALA A 334 -18.06 4.18 -1.51
N GLY A 335 -17.50 4.73 -2.58
CA GLY A 335 -16.22 5.42 -2.57
C GLY A 335 -16.20 6.66 -1.67
N GLU A 336 -17.26 7.48 -1.73
CA GLU A 336 -17.44 8.66 -0.85
C GLU A 336 -17.44 8.24 0.63
N MET A 337 -18.23 7.21 0.98
CA MET A 337 -18.31 6.69 2.35
C MET A 337 -16.96 6.15 2.84
N ALA A 338 -16.24 5.41 2.00
CA ALA A 338 -14.96 4.80 2.36
C ALA A 338 -13.87 5.86 2.61
N ILE A 339 -13.69 6.83 1.69
CA ILE A 339 -12.66 7.86 1.83
C ILE A 339 -12.96 8.79 3.02
N GLU A 340 -14.22 9.15 3.24
CA GLU A 340 -14.63 9.98 4.38
C GLU A 340 -14.55 9.23 5.73
N ALA A 341 -14.60 7.90 5.72
CA ALA A 341 -14.35 7.09 6.91
C ALA A 341 -12.84 6.97 7.23
N GLY A 342 -11.95 7.16 6.27
CA GLY A 342 -10.50 7.12 6.47
C GLY A 342 -9.75 6.05 5.70
N VAL A 343 -10.37 5.41 4.68
CA VAL A 343 -9.66 4.56 3.71
C VAL A 343 -8.84 5.46 2.80
N ASP A 344 -7.57 5.13 2.65
CA ASP A 344 -6.63 5.91 1.82
C ASP A 344 -6.42 5.27 0.43
N VAL A 345 -6.54 3.94 0.31
CA VAL A 345 -6.27 3.19 -0.93
C VAL A 345 -7.40 2.23 -1.26
N ASP A 346 -7.85 2.28 -2.49
CA ASP A 346 -8.88 1.40 -3.07
C ASP A 346 -8.21 0.18 -3.73
N LEU A 347 -8.36 -0.99 -3.11
CA LEU A 347 -7.85 -2.25 -3.63
C LEU A 347 -8.89 -2.94 -4.53
N GLY A 348 -8.68 -2.86 -5.82
CA GLY A 348 -9.40 -3.61 -6.85
C GLY A 348 -10.81 -3.12 -7.21
N ALA A 349 -11.49 -2.35 -6.35
CA ALA A 349 -12.88 -1.93 -6.57
C ALA A 349 -13.02 -0.84 -7.63
N ASN A 350 -11.99 -0.02 -7.81
CA ASN A 350 -11.96 1.14 -8.71
C ASN A 350 -13.06 2.18 -8.42
N CYS A 351 -13.56 2.23 -7.18
CA CYS A 351 -14.56 3.19 -6.74
C CYS A 351 -13.98 4.60 -6.60
N PHE A 352 -12.69 4.71 -6.21
CA PHE A 352 -12.03 6.02 -6.05
C PHE A 352 -11.78 6.74 -7.38
N SER A 353 -11.76 6.03 -8.52
CA SER A 353 -11.73 6.65 -9.84
C SER A 353 -12.99 7.48 -10.14
N LEU A 354 -14.10 7.20 -9.45
CA LEU A 354 -15.39 7.87 -9.61
C LEU A 354 -15.53 9.14 -8.76
N LEU A 355 -14.56 9.42 -7.87
CA LEU A 355 -14.66 10.52 -6.90
C LEU A 355 -14.45 11.91 -7.48
N LYS A 356 -14.05 12.04 -8.75
CA LYS A 356 -13.82 13.36 -9.37
C LYS A 356 -15.05 14.26 -9.24
N GLU A 357 -16.22 13.80 -9.67
CA GLU A 357 -17.47 14.55 -9.55
C GLU A 357 -17.85 14.84 -8.09
N SER A 358 -17.57 13.90 -7.19
CA SER A 358 -17.84 14.07 -5.75
C SER A 358 -17.02 15.19 -5.14
N VAL A 359 -15.76 15.33 -5.56
CA VAL A 359 -14.88 16.43 -5.12
C VAL A 359 -15.29 17.75 -5.76
N GLU A 360 -15.55 17.77 -7.06
CA GLU A 360 -15.96 18.97 -7.79
C GLU A 360 -17.29 19.55 -7.28
N SER A 361 -18.21 18.68 -6.84
CA SER A 361 -19.51 19.08 -6.25
C SER A 361 -19.44 19.35 -4.74
N GLY A 362 -18.31 19.09 -4.08
CA GLY A 362 -18.12 19.33 -2.65
C GLY A 362 -18.70 18.25 -1.73
N ARG A 363 -19.15 17.09 -2.25
CA ARG A 363 -19.58 15.95 -1.43
C ARG A 363 -18.38 15.31 -0.71
N VAL A 364 -17.23 15.27 -1.37
CA VAL A 364 -15.94 14.89 -0.74
C VAL A 364 -15.03 16.12 -0.74
N SER A 365 -14.37 16.40 0.39
CA SER A 365 -13.50 17.56 0.46
C SER A 365 -12.15 17.30 -0.23
N MET A 366 -11.59 18.30 -0.93
CA MET A 366 -10.22 18.21 -1.44
C MET A 366 -9.22 17.91 -0.31
N LYS A 367 -9.48 18.40 0.90
CA LYS A 367 -8.64 18.15 2.07
C LYS A 367 -8.60 16.65 2.41
N THR A 368 -9.72 15.93 2.32
CA THR A 368 -9.80 14.48 2.55
C THR A 368 -8.92 13.74 1.53
N VAL A 369 -9.06 14.09 0.24
CA VAL A 369 -8.22 13.51 -0.83
C VAL A 369 -6.73 13.82 -0.62
N ASP A 370 -6.38 15.07 -0.33
CA ASP A 370 -4.99 15.48 -0.08
C ASP A 370 -4.35 14.73 1.08
N GLN A 371 -5.11 14.46 2.13
CA GLN A 371 -4.62 13.70 3.28
C GLN A 371 -4.36 12.23 2.94
N ALA A 372 -5.25 11.58 2.19
CA ALA A 372 -5.06 10.21 1.72
C ALA A 372 -3.82 10.10 0.82
N VAL A 373 -3.72 10.99 -0.18
CA VAL A 373 -2.56 11.05 -1.08
C VAL A 373 -1.26 11.31 -0.32
N LEU A 374 -1.27 12.24 0.63
CA LEU A 374 -0.09 12.56 1.44
C LEU A 374 0.43 11.34 2.20
N ARG A 375 -0.46 10.51 2.80
CA ARG A 375 -0.08 9.30 3.51
C ARG A 375 0.58 8.29 2.59
N VAL A 376 0.02 8.08 1.40
CA VAL A 376 0.58 7.16 0.39
C VAL A 376 1.94 7.65 -0.12
N LEU A 377 2.03 8.93 -0.52
CA LEU A 377 3.28 9.52 -1.01
C LEU A 377 4.38 9.53 0.04
N LEU A 378 4.03 9.81 1.30
CA LEU A 378 4.99 9.76 2.40
C LEU A 378 5.66 8.39 2.51
N ARG A 379 4.90 7.31 2.34
CA ARG A 379 5.46 5.94 2.32
C ARG A 379 6.38 5.72 1.13
N LYS A 380 6.08 6.26 -0.06
CA LYS A 380 6.97 6.17 -1.22
C LYS A 380 8.30 6.90 -0.99
N PHE A 381 8.27 8.07 -0.36
CA PHE A 381 9.49 8.82 -0.03
C PHE A 381 10.30 8.12 1.06
N GLU A 382 9.68 7.64 2.12
CA GLU A 382 10.37 6.94 3.20
C GLU A 382 10.94 5.60 2.77
N ALA A 383 10.31 4.91 1.83
CA ALA A 383 10.84 3.70 1.19
C ALA A 383 11.97 3.99 0.18
N GLY A 384 12.32 5.27 -0.04
CA GLY A 384 13.40 5.68 -0.93
C GLY A 384 13.10 5.53 -2.42
N LEU A 385 11.85 5.28 -2.83
CA LEU A 385 11.48 5.01 -4.22
C LEU A 385 11.76 6.18 -5.17
N PHE A 386 11.76 7.42 -4.67
CA PHE A 386 12.11 8.60 -5.48
C PHE A 386 13.62 8.77 -5.67
N ASP A 387 14.43 8.21 -4.78
CA ASP A 387 15.88 8.40 -4.78
C ASP A 387 16.60 7.17 -5.34
N ASN A 388 16.06 5.97 -5.10
CA ASN A 388 16.59 4.69 -5.56
C ASN A 388 15.44 3.80 -6.09
N PRO A 389 14.83 4.17 -7.23
CA PRO A 389 13.63 3.50 -7.74
C PRO A 389 13.90 2.11 -8.32
N TYR A 390 15.15 1.78 -8.65
CA TYR A 390 15.50 0.58 -9.41
C TYR A 390 16.26 -0.43 -8.57
N LEU A 391 15.97 -1.70 -8.82
CA LEU A 391 16.76 -2.80 -8.28
C LEU A 391 18.08 -2.97 -9.03
N PRO A 392 19.20 -3.22 -8.34
CA PRO A 392 20.46 -3.55 -8.99
C PRO A 392 20.38 -4.92 -9.68
N GLU A 393 21.24 -5.11 -10.68
CA GLU A 393 21.40 -6.42 -11.30
C GLU A 393 21.78 -7.48 -10.24
N GLY A 394 21.14 -8.65 -10.30
CA GLY A 394 21.37 -9.72 -9.34
C GLY A 394 20.69 -9.55 -7.99
N SER A 395 19.84 -8.54 -7.79
CA SER A 395 19.11 -8.32 -6.52
C SER A 395 18.40 -9.57 -6.01
N ALA A 396 17.85 -10.37 -6.91
CA ALA A 396 17.10 -11.58 -6.59
C ALA A 396 17.96 -12.85 -6.42
N SER A 397 19.31 -12.75 -6.43
CA SER A 397 20.21 -13.91 -6.33
C SER A 397 20.09 -14.69 -5.02
N ASP A 398 19.71 -14.01 -3.93
CA ASP A 398 19.60 -14.61 -2.60
C ASP A 398 18.17 -15.06 -2.25
N VAL A 399 17.21 -14.92 -3.20
CA VAL A 399 15.87 -15.46 -3.02
C VAL A 399 15.96 -16.98 -2.93
N ARG A 400 15.34 -17.54 -1.87
CA ARG A 400 15.38 -18.96 -1.54
C ARG A 400 16.81 -19.51 -1.40
N SER A 401 17.71 -18.76 -0.82
CA SER A 401 19.05 -19.24 -0.49
C SER A 401 19.01 -20.42 0.47
N ALA A 402 20.10 -21.19 0.56
CA ALA A 402 20.18 -22.31 1.51
C ALA A 402 19.91 -21.86 2.95
N LYS A 403 20.38 -20.66 3.33
CA LYS A 403 20.10 -20.07 4.63
C LYS A 403 18.61 -19.78 4.84
N ASN A 404 17.92 -19.24 3.84
CA ASN A 404 16.49 -18.95 3.92
C ASN A 404 15.65 -20.23 4.08
N VAL A 405 16.05 -21.28 3.35
CA VAL A 405 15.39 -22.60 3.45
C VAL A 405 15.64 -23.25 4.81
N GLU A 406 16.81 -23.07 5.41
CA GLU A 406 17.11 -23.56 6.77
C GLU A 406 16.18 -22.96 7.83
N VAL A 407 15.81 -21.69 7.71
CA VAL A 407 14.85 -21.03 8.63
C VAL A 407 13.44 -21.65 8.48
N ALA A 408 13.10 -22.19 7.31
CA ALA A 408 11.80 -22.82 7.05
C ALA A 408 11.74 -24.31 7.43
N ALA A 409 12.88 -24.95 7.73
CA ALA A 409 12.99 -26.37 8.05
C ALA A 409 12.84 -26.66 9.55
#